data_8dcee936838f1d83d5d6cbcb2e925896
#
_entry.id   8dcee936838f1d83d5d6cbcb2e925896
#
_cell.length_a   1.000
_cell.length_b   1.000
_cell.length_c   1.000
_cell.angle_alpha   90.00
_cell.angle_beta   90.00
_cell.angle_gamma   90.00
#
_symmetry.space_group_name_H-M   'P 1'
#
loop_
_entity.id
_entity.type
_entity.pdbx_description
1 polymer ?
#
loop_
_entity_poly.entity_id
_entity_poly.type
_entity_poly.pdbx_seq_one_letter_code
_entity_poly.pdbx_strand_id
1 'polypeptide(L)'
;IVMVGGHVVKTGLAPILIDFMRRGIITHVAMNGAAAIHDYEITRWGGTSEDVQAGLRDGTFGMAEETGREMNEAIIRGMDAQWGMGESLARALEGADLAHPELSMLASARMLGVPLTVHAAIGAEIIHQHPAASGAAIGDTSHRDFRRFAASLRSLHDGGVVLNLGSAVMLPEVFLKALTIARNLGNGKPTNFTAADFDMLRHYRPHVNVVQRPTAEGGTGYHITGHHELMVPLLAWTVLSMMDGDR
;
A
#
# COMPACT_ATOMS: atom_id res chain seq x y z
N ILE A 1 4.78 10.14 -1.06
CA ILE A 1 4.56 8.70 -1.30
C ILE A 1 4.21 8.03 0.03
N VAL A 2 3.19 7.18 0.06
CA VAL A 2 2.81 6.43 1.26
C VAL A 2 2.81 4.93 0.98
N MET A 3 3.50 4.18 1.83
CA MET A 3 3.53 2.72 1.83
C MET A 3 2.63 2.22 2.97
N VAL A 4 1.62 1.39 2.67
CA VAL A 4 0.53 1.05 3.60
C VAL A 4 0.49 -0.45 3.87
N GLY A 5 0.60 -0.82 5.14
CA GLY A 5 0.37 -2.17 5.62
C GLY A 5 -1.09 -2.46 5.99
N GLY A 6 -1.45 -3.74 6.10
CA GLY A 6 -2.85 -4.17 6.34
C GLY A 6 -3.48 -3.59 7.60
N HIS A 7 -2.72 -3.43 8.69
CA HIS A 7 -3.25 -2.92 9.96
C HIS A 7 -3.82 -1.50 9.83
N VAL A 8 -3.22 -0.64 9.02
CA VAL A 8 -3.69 0.73 8.78
C VAL A 8 -5.11 0.76 8.19
N VAL A 9 -5.39 -0.15 7.27
CA VAL A 9 -6.74 -0.29 6.69
C VAL A 9 -7.72 -0.85 7.72
N LYS A 10 -7.32 -1.93 8.42
CA LYS A 10 -8.16 -2.57 9.45
C LYS A 10 -8.59 -1.64 10.57
N THR A 11 -7.77 -0.69 10.94
CA THR A 11 -8.06 0.29 12.00
C THR A 11 -8.81 1.53 11.51
N GLY A 12 -9.29 1.52 10.26
CA GLY A 12 -10.19 2.54 9.74
C GLY A 12 -9.51 3.85 9.35
N LEU A 13 -8.23 3.83 9.01
CA LEU A 13 -7.46 5.04 8.68
C LEU A 13 -7.48 5.43 7.19
N ALA A 14 -8.12 4.61 6.36
CA ALA A 14 -8.27 4.88 4.93
C ALA A 14 -8.86 6.26 4.61
N PRO A 15 -9.91 6.77 5.29
CA PRO A 15 -10.47 8.09 5.01
C PRO A 15 -9.46 9.23 5.10
N ILE A 16 -8.53 9.17 6.04
CA ILE A 16 -7.47 10.18 6.21
C ILE A 16 -6.53 10.18 5.01
N LEU A 17 -6.11 9.00 4.57
CA LEU A 17 -5.24 8.86 3.40
C LEU A 17 -5.95 9.25 2.10
N ILE A 18 -7.25 8.96 2.00
CA ILE A 18 -8.10 9.39 0.88
C ILE A 18 -8.22 10.92 0.85
N ASP A 19 -8.41 11.59 1.99
CA ASP A 19 -8.42 13.05 2.05
C ASP A 19 -7.07 13.64 1.61
N PHE A 20 -5.97 13.02 2.02
CA PHE A 20 -4.64 13.44 1.57
C PHE A 20 -4.42 13.24 0.06
N MET A 21 -4.99 12.18 -0.54
CA MET A 21 -4.99 12.02 -2.00
C MET A 21 -5.81 13.12 -2.67
N ARG A 22 -7.01 13.45 -2.17
CA ARG A 22 -7.87 14.52 -2.71
C ARG A 22 -7.20 15.89 -2.66
N ARG A 23 -6.41 16.15 -1.64
CA ARG A 23 -5.66 17.41 -1.48
C ARG A 23 -4.34 17.43 -2.26
N GLY A 24 -3.99 16.36 -2.96
CA GLY A 24 -2.71 16.26 -3.68
C GLY A 24 -1.47 16.12 -2.79
N ILE A 25 -1.66 15.86 -1.49
CA ILE A 25 -0.56 15.63 -0.53
C ILE A 25 0.07 14.26 -0.79
N ILE A 26 -0.77 13.23 -1.04
CA ILE A 26 -0.32 11.91 -1.45
C ILE A 26 -0.37 11.81 -2.98
N THR A 27 0.78 11.55 -3.58
CA THR A 27 0.94 11.44 -5.04
C THR A 27 1.18 10.00 -5.50
N HIS A 28 1.35 9.06 -4.58
CA HIS A 28 1.45 7.62 -4.85
C HIS A 28 1.15 6.82 -3.57
N VAL A 29 0.36 5.78 -3.69
CA VAL A 29 0.10 4.80 -2.62
C VAL A 29 0.68 3.44 -3.03
N ALA A 30 1.50 2.84 -2.17
CA ALA A 30 1.95 1.47 -2.32
C ALA A 30 1.36 0.60 -1.19
N MET A 31 0.69 -0.48 -1.54
CA MET A 31 0.09 -1.42 -0.59
C MET A 31 0.81 -2.76 -0.61
N ASN A 32 0.89 -3.44 0.52
CA ASN A 32 1.11 -4.88 0.51
C ASN A 32 -0.20 -5.63 0.21
N GLY A 33 -0.13 -6.91 -0.09
CA GLY A 33 -1.33 -7.69 -0.43
C GLY A 33 -2.38 -7.69 0.67
N ALA A 34 -1.98 -7.74 1.94
CA ALA A 34 -2.91 -7.68 3.06
C ALA A 34 -3.70 -6.36 3.12
N ALA A 35 -3.05 -5.23 2.86
CA ALA A 35 -3.74 -3.93 2.81
C ALA A 35 -4.76 -3.88 1.67
N ALA A 36 -4.40 -4.41 0.50
CA ALA A 36 -5.32 -4.47 -0.64
C ALA A 36 -6.51 -5.40 -0.40
N ILE A 37 -6.30 -6.54 0.28
CA ILE A 37 -7.38 -7.46 0.65
C ILE A 37 -8.35 -6.76 1.62
N HIS A 38 -7.85 -6.16 2.69
CA HIS A 38 -8.70 -5.47 3.66
C HIS A 38 -9.47 -4.30 3.04
N ASP A 39 -8.84 -3.51 2.16
CA ASP A 39 -9.50 -2.42 1.45
C ASP A 39 -10.63 -2.95 0.55
N TYR A 40 -10.35 -4.02 -0.19
CA TYR A 40 -11.32 -4.66 -1.07
C TYR A 40 -12.52 -5.23 -0.30
N GLU A 41 -12.27 -6.00 0.76
CA GLU A 41 -13.29 -6.64 1.59
C GLU A 41 -14.20 -5.64 2.29
N ILE A 42 -13.62 -4.61 2.95
CA ILE A 42 -14.39 -3.54 3.59
C ILE A 42 -15.27 -2.83 2.56
N THR A 43 -14.71 -2.53 1.40
CA THR A 43 -15.44 -1.85 0.32
C THR A 43 -16.60 -2.68 -0.20
N ARG A 44 -16.37 -3.97 -0.46
CA ARG A 44 -17.36 -4.87 -1.07
C ARG A 44 -18.43 -5.31 -0.07
N TRP A 45 -18.05 -5.71 1.13
CA TRP A 45 -18.94 -6.41 2.06
C TRP A 45 -19.06 -5.74 3.43
N GLY A 46 -18.37 -4.65 3.69
CA GLY A 46 -18.46 -3.88 4.93
C GLY A 46 -17.70 -4.48 6.11
N GLY A 47 -16.96 -5.55 5.89
CA GLY A 47 -16.19 -6.22 6.94
C GLY A 47 -14.97 -6.91 6.40
N THR A 48 -13.99 -7.12 7.26
CA THR A 48 -12.76 -7.84 6.93
C THR A 48 -12.24 -8.56 8.18
N SER A 49 -11.37 -9.52 7.99
CA SER A 49 -10.75 -10.35 9.03
C SER A 49 -11.61 -11.51 9.48
N GLU A 50 -10.91 -12.55 9.86
CA GLU A 50 -11.45 -13.82 10.33
C GLU A 50 -10.92 -14.14 11.73
N ASP A 51 -11.59 -15.06 12.45
CA ASP A 51 -11.00 -15.71 13.61
C ASP A 51 -9.95 -16.74 13.14
N VAL A 52 -8.71 -16.30 13.10
CA VAL A 52 -7.59 -17.13 12.63
C VAL A 52 -7.44 -18.40 13.45
N GLN A 53 -7.64 -18.33 14.78
CA GLN A 53 -7.49 -19.50 15.65
C GLN A 53 -8.60 -20.52 15.42
N ALA A 54 -9.82 -20.08 15.22
CA ALA A 54 -10.93 -20.97 14.88
C ALA A 54 -10.74 -21.58 13.49
N GLY A 55 -10.49 -20.77 12.47
CA GLY A 55 -10.33 -21.23 11.09
C GLY A 55 -9.12 -22.13 10.85
N LEU A 56 -8.04 -22.03 11.65
CA LEU A 56 -6.93 -22.95 11.58
C LEU A 56 -7.24 -24.35 12.07
N ARG A 57 -8.21 -24.51 12.97
CA ARG A 57 -8.60 -25.85 13.49
C ARG A 57 -9.24 -26.73 12.44
N ASP A 58 -10.08 -26.16 11.60
CA ASP A 58 -10.86 -26.87 10.59
C ASP A 58 -10.40 -26.59 9.15
N GLY A 59 -9.38 -25.75 8.98
CA GLY A 59 -8.81 -25.44 7.68
C GLY A 59 -9.61 -24.40 6.87
N THR A 60 -10.49 -23.64 7.48
CA THR A 60 -11.31 -22.63 6.81
C THR A 60 -10.65 -21.23 6.77
N PHE A 61 -9.56 -21.02 7.49
CA PHE A 61 -8.86 -19.74 7.49
C PHE A 61 -8.42 -19.32 6.09
N GLY A 62 -8.87 -18.15 5.66
CA GLY A 62 -8.54 -17.57 4.36
C GLY A 62 -9.29 -18.19 3.18
N MET A 63 -10.35 -18.96 3.45
CA MET A 63 -11.14 -19.67 2.44
C MET A 63 -12.43 -18.94 2.05
N ALA A 64 -12.50 -17.61 2.25
CA ALA A 64 -13.62 -16.81 1.79
C ALA A 64 -13.70 -16.87 0.25
N GLU A 65 -14.75 -17.53 -0.25
CA GLU A 65 -14.95 -17.80 -1.69
C GLU A 65 -14.99 -16.51 -2.49
N GLU A 66 -15.74 -15.52 -2.00
CA GLU A 66 -15.96 -14.25 -2.68
C GLU A 66 -14.66 -13.47 -2.82
N THR A 67 -13.91 -13.33 -1.72
CA THR A 67 -12.62 -12.63 -1.70
C THR A 67 -11.61 -13.32 -2.61
N GLY A 68 -11.46 -14.63 -2.45
CA GLY A 68 -10.52 -15.42 -3.23
C GLY A 68 -10.83 -15.38 -4.73
N ARG A 69 -12.07 -15.62 -5.11
CA ARG A 69 -12.50 -15.68 -6.50
C ARG A 69 -12.44 -14.29 -7.17
N GLU A 70 -13.10 -13.29 -6.61
CA GLU A 70 -13.23 -11.98 -7.25
C GLU A 70 -11.87 -11.29 -7.44
N MET A 71 -11.02 -11.31 -6.40
CA MET A 71 -9.70 -10.70 -6.51
C MET A 71 -8.78 -11.43 -7.50
N ASN A 72 -8.78 -12.77 -7.50
CA ASN A 72 -7.96 -13.53 -8.47
C ASN A 72 -8.46 -13.35 -9.91
N GLU A 73 -9.77 -13.34 -10.15
CA GLU A 73 -10.32 -13.03 -11.48
C GLU A 73 -9.96 -11.62 -11.94
N ALA A 74 -9.97 -10.63 -11.04
CA ALA A 74 -9.53 -9.27 -11.34
C ALA A 74 -8.04 -9.23 -11.72
N ILE A 75 -7.20 -9.96 -10.99
CA ILE A 75 -5.75 -10.04 -11.25
C ILE A 75 -5.49 -10.73 -12.59
N ILE A 76 -6.22 -11.80 -12.93
CA ILE A 76 -6.11 -12.48 -14.24
C ILE A 76 -6.52 -11.53 -15.37
N ARG A 77 -7.66 -10.83 -15.26
CA ARG A 77 -8.06 -9.81 -16.23
C ARG A 77 -7.00 -8.71 -16.36
N GLY A 78 -6.35 -8.33 -15.24
CA GLY A 78 -5.27 -7.37 -15.25
C GLY A 78 -4.06 -7.82 -16.05
N MET A 79 -3.67 -9.07 -15.95
CA MET A 79 -2.60 -9.63 -16.76
C MET A 79 -2.92 -9.53 -18.25
N ASP A 80 -4.12 -9.95 -18.66
CA ASP A 80 -4.54 -9.92 -20.06
C ASP A 80 -4.62 -8.48 -20.60
N ALA A 81 -5.09 -7.53 -19.79
CA ALA A 81 -5.20 -6.11 -20.13
C ALA A 81 -3.92 -5.30 -19.90
N GLN A 82 -2.85 -5.92 -19.44
CA GLN A 82 -1.56 -5.30 -19.14
C GLN A 82 -1.64 -4.21 -18.03
N TRP A 83 -2.54 -4.38 -17.08
CA TRP A 83 -2.65 -3.52 -15.89
C TRP A 83 -1.73 -4.01 -14.76
N GLY A 84 -1.43 -3.11 -13.81
CA GLY A 84 -0.86 -3.50 -12.53
C GLY A 84 -1.94 -4.09 -11.61
N MET A 85 -1.51 -4.73 -10.53
CA MET A 85 -2.43 -5.37 -9.57
C MET A 85 -3.36 -4.34 -8.91
N GLY A 86 -2.83 -3.18 -8.48
CA GLY A 86 -3.64 -2.12 -7.89
C GLY A 86 -4.72 -1.60 -8.85
N GLU A 87 -4.38 -1.36 -10.10
CA GLU A 87 -5.34 -0.97 -11.13
C GLU A 87 -6.38 -2.06 -11.39
N SER A 88 -5.97 -3.32 -11.41
CA SER A 88 -6.86 -4.45 -11.65
C SER A 88 -7.93 -4.58 -10.58
N LEU A 89 -7.53 -4.48 -9.31
CA LEU A 89 -8.43 -4.54 -8.16
C LEU A 89 -9.36 -3.31 -8.11
N ALA A 90 -8.83 -2.11 -8.37
CA ALA A 90 -9.66 -0.91 -8.43
C ALA A 90 -10.74 -0.99 -9.52
N ARG A 91 -10.40 -1.52 -10.69
CA ARG A 91 -11.36 -1.72 -11.78
C ARG A 91 -12.42 -2.78 -11.46
N ALA A 92 -12.10 -3.77 -10.67
CA ALA A 92 -13.07 -4.77 -10.25
C ALA A 92 -14.16 -4.19 -9.33
N LEU A 93 -13.87 -3.09 -8.65
CA LEU A 93 -14.84 -2.36 -7.84
C LEU A 93 -15.79 -1.48 -8.68
N GLU A 94 -15.43 -1.14 -9.92
CA GLU A 94 -16.28 -0.32 -10.79
C GLU A 94 -17.55 -1.07 -11.19
N GLY A 95 -18.70 -0.51 -10.87
CA GLY A 95 -20.01 -1.12 -11.19
C GLY A 95 -20.40 -2.31 -10.33
N ALA A 96 -19.60 -2.67 -9.33
CA ALA A 96 -19.96 -3.67 -8.34
C ALA A 96 -20.88 -3.07 -7.27
N ASP A 97 -21.64 -3.95 -6.58
CA ASP A 97 -22.40 -3.55 -5.40
C ASP A 97 -21.43 -3.36 -4.23
N LEU A 98 -21.32 -2.14 -3.72
CA LEU A 98 -20.32 -1.75 -2.73
C LEU A 98 -21.01 -1.35 -1.42
N ALA A 99 -20.58 -1.94 -0.31
CA ALA A 99 -21.05 -1.58 1.02
C ALA A 99 -20.51 -0.21 1.46
N HIS A 100 -19.21 0.05 1.23
CA HIS A 100 -18.53 1.28 1.68
C HIS A 100 -17.56 1.82 0.60
N PRO A 101 -18.05 2.36 -0.52
CA PRO A 101 -17.19 2.90 -1.59
C PRO A 101 -16.32 4.06 -1.13
N GLU A 102 -16.79 4.84 -0.15
CA GLU A 102 -16.10 5.99 0.42
C GLU A 102 -14.85 5.63 1.24
N LEU A 103 -14.75 4.38 1.67
CA LEU A 103 -13.60 3.87 2.45
C LEU A 103 -12.50 3.25 1.59
N SER A 104 -12.74 3.06 0.28
CA SER A 104 -11.79 2.40 -0.61
C SER A 104 -10.67 3.33 -1.05
N MET A 105 -9.45 3.00 -0.67
CA MET A 105 -8.25 3.63 -1.25
C MET A 105 -8.03 3.19 -2.70
N LEU A 106 -8.32 1.93 -3.04
CA LEU A 106 -8.24 1.41 -4.42
C LEU A 106 -9.13 2.22 -5.37
N ALA A 107 -10.43 2.33 -5.06
CA ALA A 107 -11.37 3.08 -5.88
C ALA A 107 -11.07 4.58 -5.89
N SER A 108 -10.75 5.16 -4.73
CA SER A 108 -10.44 6.59 -4.61
C SER A 108 -9.18 6.98 -5.37
N ALA A 109 -8.11 6.20 -5.28
CA ALA A 109 -6.88 6.46 -6.01
C ALA A 109 -7.12 6.47 -7.51
N ARG A 110 -7.90 5.50 -8.03
CA ARG A 110 -8.26 5.44 -9.44
C ARG A 110 -9.10 6.65 -9.88
N MET A 111 -10.12 7.01 -9.11
CA MET A 111 -10.98 8.16 -9.40
C MET A 111 -10.20 9.48 -9.41
N LEU A 112 -9.22 9.61 -8.52
CA LEU A 112 -8.38 10.80 -8.37
C LEU A 112 -7.17 10.82 -9.31
N GLY A 113 -6.92 9.75 -10.06
CA GLY A 113 -5.73 9.62 -10.91
C GLY A 113 -4.42 9.48 -10.13
N VAL A 114 -4.49 9.12 -8.85
CA VAL A 114 -3.30 8.84 -8.01
C VAL A 114 -2.84 7.41 -8.27
N PRO A 115 -1.60 7.18 -8.67
CA PRO A 115 -1.06 5.83 -8.82
C PRO A 115 -1.16 5.05 -7.52
N LEU A 116 -1.78 3.87 -7.58
CA LEU A 116 -1.80 2.91 -6.48
C LEU A 116 -1.23 1.59 -6.97
N THR A 117 -0.25 1.07 -6.25
CA THR A 117 0.45 -0.17 -6.56
C THR A 117 0.29 -1.20 -5.46
N VAL A 118 0.15 -2.47 -5.82
CA VAL A 118 0.05 -3.59 -4.88
C VAL A 118 1.22 -4.54 -5.07
N HIS A 119 1.90 -4.82 -3.99
CA HIS A 119 3.10 -5.65 -3.96
C HIS A 119 2.81 -6.97 -3.25
N ALA A 120 2.56 -8.02 -4.03
CA ALA A 120 2.22 -9.35 -3.52
C ALA A 120 3.45 -10.07 -2.93
N ALA A 121 3.23 -10.81 -1.86
CA ALA A 121 4.15 -11.79 -1.32
C ALA A 121 3.55 -13.17 -1.48
N ILE A 122 3.95 -13.89 -2.54
CA ILE A 122 3.35 -15.18 -2.88
C ILE A 122 3.47 -16.16 -1.69
N GLY A 123 2.32 -16.68 -1.29
CA GLY A 123 2.19 -17.58 -0.14
C GLY A 123 1.91 -16.87 1.19
N ALA A 124 1.94 -15.54 1.25
CA ALA A 124 1.65 -14.77 2.45
C ALA A 124 0.21 -14.21 2.52
N GLU A 125 -0.44 -14.06 1.39
CA GLU A 125 -1.82 -13.54 1.33
C GLU A 125 -2.84 -14.68 1.16
N ILE A 126 -4.02 -14.52 1.82
CA ILE A 126 -5.08 -15.54 1.83
C ILE A 126 -5.62 -15.86 0.44
N ILE A 127 -5.67 -14.90 -0.48
CA ILE A 127 -6.17 -15.10 -1.84
C ILE A 127 -5.33 -16.10 -2.66
N HIS A 128 -4.09 -16.38 -2.23
CA HIS A 128 -3.22 -17.36 -2.90
C HIS A 128 -3.64 -18.80 -2.65
N GLN A 129 -4.46 -19.06 -1.63
CA GLN A 129 -4.98 -20.38 -1.29
C GLN A 129 -6.15 -20.80 -2.20
N HIS A 130 -6.80 -19.82 -2.85
CA HIS A 130 -7.98 -20.07 -3.66
C HIS A 130 -7.64 -20.78 -4.97
N PRO A 131 -8.47 -21.74 -5.45
CA PRO A 131 -8.21 -22.48 -6.70
C PRO A 131 -8.11 -21.60 -7.95
N ALA A 132 -8.74 -20.42 -7.96
CA ALA A 132 -8.63 -19.44 -9.06
C ALA A 132 -7.28 -18.71 -9.07
N ALA A 133 -6.42 -18.87 -8.08
CA ALA A 133 -5.14 -18.17 -8.02
C ALA A 133 -4.22 -18.56 -9.17
N SER A 134 -3.77 -17.58 -9.93
CA SER A 134 -2.79 -17.73 -10.99
C SER A 134 -1.47 -17.10 -10.59
N GLY A 135 -0.46 -17.92 -10.30
CA GLY A 135 0.89 -17.43 -9.99
C GLY A 135 1.48 -16.57 -11.11
N ALA A 136 1.15 -16.86 -12.37
CA ALA A 136 1.56 -16.06 -13.52
C ALA A 136 0.94 -14.67 -13.49
N ALA A 137 -0.38 -14.58 -13.24
CA ALA A 137 -1.10 -13.31 -13.20
C ALA A 137 -0.68 -12.46 -11.97
N ILE A 138 -0.53 -13.09 -10.80
CA ILE A 138 -0.02 -12.43 -9.59
C ILE A 138 1.38 -11.86 -9.84
N GLY A 139 2.26 -12.67 -10.42
CA GLY A 139 3.64 -12.25 -10.72
C GLY A 139 3.69 -11.12 -11.74
N ASP A 140 2.96 -11.21 -12.85
CA ASP A 140 2.95 -10.18 -13.90
C ASP A 140 2.40 -8.85 -13.39
N THR A 141 1.22 -8.87 -12.78
CA THR A 141 0.54 -7.64 -12.33
C THR A 141 1.27 -6.95 -11.19
N SER A 142 1.77 -7.71 -10.20
CA SER A 142 2.57 -7.15 -9.10
C SER A 142 3.94 -6.65 -9.59
N HIS A 143 4.57 -7.31 -10.57
CA HIS A 143 5.83 -6.83 -11.16
C HIS A 143 5.62 -5.55 -11.97
N ARG A 144 4.48 -5.38 -12.66
CA ARG A 144 4.12 -4.10 -13.31
C ARG A 144 4.01 -2.98 -12.27
N ASP A 145 3.37 -3.24 -11.15
CA ASP A 145 3.26 -2.29 -10.06
C ASP A 145 4.61 -1.97 -9.43
N PHE A 146 5.50 -2.94 -9.27
CA PHE A 146 6.87 -2.68 -8.83
C PHE A 146 7.61 -1.71 -9.76
N ARG A 147 7.46 -1.86 -11.07
CA ARG A 147 8.07 -0.93 -12.04
C ARG A 147 7.44 0.46 -11.98
N ARG A 148 6.11 0.57 -11.81
CA ARG A 148 5.40 1.85 -11.61
C ARG A 148 5.87 2.54 -10.33
N PHE A 149 5.99 1.79 -9.25
CA PHE A 149 6.50 2.30 -7.99
C PHE A 149 7.93 2.83 -8.13
N ALA A 150 8.83 2.06 -8.72
CA ALA A 150 10.20 2.50 -8.98
C ALA A 150 10.27 3.78 -9.82
N ALA A 151 9.40 3.94 -10.81
CA ALA A 151 9.30 5.17 -11.59
C ALA A 151 8.85 6.37 -10.76
N SER A 152 7.87 6.18 -9.88
CA SER A 152 7.35 7.24 -8.99
C SER A 152 8.37 7.71 -7.96
N LEU A 153 9.32 6.86 -7.56
CA LEU A 153 10.35 7.26 -6.57
C LEU A 153 11.25 8.39 -7.05
N ARG A 154 11.29 8.67 -8.35
CA ARG A 154 12.05 9.83 -8.89
C ARG A 154 11.53 11.17 -8.34
N SER A 155 10.24 11.26 -8.00
CA SER A 155 9.66 12.46 -7.40
C SER A 155 10.12 12.73 -5.97
N LEU A 156 10.82 11.80 -5.34
CA LEU A 156 11.39 12.01 -4.00
C LEU A 156 12.61 12.93 -4.01
N HIS A 157 13.25 13.14 -5.17
CA HIS A 157 14.46 13.95 -5.23
C HIS A 157 14.20 15.40 -4.80
N ASP A 158 15.04 15.89 -3.90
CA ASP A 158 15.04 17.27 -3.40
C ASP A 158 13.74 17.67 -2.67
N GLY A 159 13.52 17.06 -1.51
CA GLY A 159 12.43 17.44 -0.59
C GLY A 159 11.19 16.57 -0.66
N GLY A 160 11.19 15.50 -1.46
CA GLY A 160 10.12 14.52 -1.43
C GLY A 160 10.03 13.78 -0.10
N VAL A 161 8.88 13.17 0.18
CA VAL A 161 8.61 12.44 1.41
C VAL A 161 8.12 11.03 1.11
N VAL A 162 8.66 10.05 1.82
CA VAL A 162 8.13 8.69 1.85
C VAL A 162 7.78 8.27 3.27
N LEU A 163 6.55 7.80 3.46
CA LEU A 163 6.06 7.29 4.74
C LEU A 163 5.83 5.79 4.62
N ASN A 164 6.34 5.02 5.57
CA ASN A 164 5.99 3.62 5.78
C ASN A 164 5.02 3.54 6.96
N LEU A 165 3.79 3.14 6.71
CA LEU A 165 2.75 3.01 7.72
C LEU A 165 2.44 1.53 7.92
N GLY A 166 3.03 0.93 8.96
CA GLY A 166 2.71 -0.43 9.42
C GLY A 166 3.08 -1.58 8.48
N SER A 167 4.04 -1.39 7.56
CA SER A 167 4.59 -2.52 6.81
C SER A 167 5.96 -2.92 7.38
N ALA A 168 5.98 -3.98 8.18
CA ALA A 168 7.18 -4.41 8.90
C ALA A 168 8.24 -5.07 8.01
N VAL A 169 7.84 -5.69 6.88
CA VAL A 169 8.72 -6.52 6.05
C VAL A 169 8.61 -6.18 4.57
N MET A 170 7.44 -6.33 3.98
CA MET A 170 7.27 -6.36 2.53
C MET A 170 7.63 -5.04 1.84
N LEU A 171 6.96 -3.96 2.20
CA LEU A 171 7.17 -2.68 1.53
C LEU A 171 8.55 -2.07 1.78
N PRO A 172 9.19 -2.20 2.96
CA PRO A 172 10.59 -1.84 3.13
C PRO A 172 11.55 -2.55 2.18
N GLU A 173 11.32 -3.83 1.91
CA GLU A 173 12.11 -4.61 0.97
C GLU A 173 11.85 -4.19 -0.50
N VAL A 174 10.60 -3.96 -0.85
CA VAL A 174 10.18 -3.44 -2.17
C VAL A 174 10.79 -2.05 -2.40
N PHE A 175 10.66 -1.16 -1.43
CA PHE A 175 11.15 0.21 -1.51
C PHE A 175 12.66 0.27 -1.78
N LEU A 176 13.45 -0.50 -1.04
CA LEU A 176 14.89 -0.51 -1.19
C LEU A 176 15.31 -0.92 -2.62
N LYS A 177 14.67 -1.94 -3.21
CA LYS A 177 14.96 -2.41 -4.57
C LYS A 177 14.45 -1.43 -5.62
N ALA A 178 13.27 -0.88 -5.44
CA ALA A 178 12.70 0.15 -6.33
C ALA A 178 13.56 1.43 -6.33
N LEU A 179 14.05 1.84 -5.16
CA LEU A 179 14.96 2.98 -5.02
C LEU A 179 16.31 2.72 -5.72
N THR A 180 16.82 1.49 -5.62
CA THR A 180 18.04 1.10 -6.36
C THR A 180 17.86 1.28 -7.87
N ILE A 181 16.73 0.84 -8.42
CA ILE A 181 16.41 1.04 -9.85
C ILE A 181 16.28 2.53 -10.17
N ALA A 182 15.53 3.28 -9.36
CA ALA A 182 15.35 4.72 -9.59
C ALA A 182 16.68 5.46 -9.59
N ARG A 183 17.60 5.15 -8.67
CA ARG A 183 18.95 5.73 -8.60
C ARG A 183 19.83 5.30 -9.76
N ASN A 184 19.80 4.04 -10.16
CA ASN A 184 20.58 3.54 -11.30
C ASN A 184 20.18 4.27 -12.59
N LEU A 185 18.88 4.38 -12.88
CA LEU A 185 18.36 5.07 -14.06
C LEU A 185 18.44 6.61 -13.96
N GLY A 186 18.59 7.15 -12.78
CA GLY A 186 18.62 8.57 -12.47
C GLY A 186 20.02 9.12 -12.17
N ASN A 187 21.09 8.40 -12.53
CA ASN A 187 22.48 8.81 -12.24
C ASN A 187 22.72 9.13 -10.76
N GLY A 188 22.26 8.24 -9.87
CA GLY A 188 22.37 8.38 -8.42
C GLY A 188 21.19 9.08 -7.73
N LYS A 189 20.24 9.66 -8.46
CA LYS A 189 19.03 10.28 -7.91
C LYS A 189 17.87 9.28 -7.88
N PRO A 190 16.93 9.36 -6.92
CA PRO A 190 16.69 10.47 -5.97
C PRO A 190 17.59 10.44 -4.72
N THR A 191 17.94 11.63 -4.26
CA THR A 191 18.63 11.92 -2.99
C THR A 191 17.93 13.08 -2.28
N ASN A 192 18.33 13.40 -1.05
CA ASN A 192 17.81 14.54 -0.29
C ASN A 192 16.29 14.54 -0.12
N PHE A 193 15.76 13.44 0.41
CA PHE A 193 14.34 13.27 0.72
C PHE A 193 14.14 12.87 2.18
N THR A 194 12.93 13.04 2.69
CA THR A 194 12.55 12.59 4.03
C THR A 194 11.91 11.21 3.96
N ALA A 195 12.37 10.31 4.82
CA ALA A 195 11.75 9.00 5.01
C ALA A 195 11.29 8.83 6.46
N ALA A 196 10.06 8.40 6.69
CA ALA A 196 9.58 8.13 8.02
C ALA A 196 8.91 6.75 8.12
N ASP A 197 9.14 6.07 9.22
CA ASP A 197 8.51 4.81 9.57
C ASP A 197 7.63 4.99 10.80
N PHE A 198 6.36 4.59 10.67
CA PHE A 198 5.35 4.63 11.72
C PHE A 198 4.91 3.20 12.02
N ASP A 199 5.18 2.71 13.22
CA ASP A 199 4.72 1.40 13.66
C ASP A 199 4.61 1.35 15.19
N MET A 200 3.86 0.40 15.71
CA MET A 200 3.76 0.13 17.15
C MET A 200 5.07 -0.44 17.72
N LEU A 201 5.86 -1.08 16.87
CA LEU A 201 7.16 -1.67 17.21
C LEU A 201 8.22 -1.19 16.23
N ARG A 202 9.45 -1.08 16.75
CA ARG A 202 10.60 -0.73 15.91
C ARG A 202 11.16 -1.99 15.24
N HIS A 203 10.74 -2.23 14.00
CA HIS A 203 11.23 -3.36 13.22
C HIS A 203 12.56 -3.08 12.52
N TYR A 204 13.40 -4.11 12.37
CA TYR A 204 14.71 -4.00 11.73
C TYR A 204 14.62 -3.52 10.28
N ARG A 205 13.73 -4.11 9.47
CA ARG A 205 13.65 -3.78 8.03
C ARG A 205 13.23 -2.35 7.76
N PRO A 206 12.14 -1.81 8.31
CA PRO A 206 11.82 -0.40 8.15
C PRO A 206 12.94 0.52 8.64
N HIS A 207 13.52 0.21 9.81
CA HIS A 207 14.61 1.00 10.36
C HIS A 207 15.79 1.11 9.40
N VAL A 208 16.23 0.00 8.82
CA VAL A 208 17.42 -0.04 7.97
C VAL A 208 17.11 0.30 6.52
N ASN A 209 15.99 -0.21 5.98
CA ASN A 209 15.68 -0.16 4.54
C ASN A 209 14.75 0.99 4.14
N VAL A 210 14.13 1.69 5.11
CA VAL A 210 13.37 2.92 4.85
C VAL A 210 14.08 4.13 5.44
N VAL A 211 14.44 4.04 6.73
CA VAL A 211 14.92 5.21 7.49
C VAL A 211 16.41 5.47 7.30
N GLN A 212 17.28 4.46 7.44
CA GLN A 212 18.74 4.69 7.47
C GLN A 212 19.40 4.71 6.09
N ARG A 213 19.43 3.56 5.41
CA ARG A 213 20.16 3.41 4.14
C ARG A 213 19.68 4.35 3.03
N PRO A 214 18.35 4.50 2.81
CA PRO A 214 17.86 5.36 1.74
C PRO A 214 18.20 6.83 1.93
N THR A 215 18.29 7.32 3.17
CA THR A 215 18.53 8.72 3.51
C THR A 215 20.00 9.06 3.77
N ALA A 216 20.90 8.08 3.71
CA ALA A 216 22.33 8.28 3.97
C ALA A 216 23.00 9.32 3.04
N GLU A 217 22.46 9.49 1.84
CA GLU A 217 22.96 10.43 0.84
C GLU A 217 22.19 11.78 0.88
N GLY A 218 22.27 12.49 2.00
CA GLY A 218 21.73 13.85 2.17
C GLY A 218 20.25 13.94 2.57
N GLY A 219 19.58 12.82 2.84
CA GLY A 219 18.20 12.82 3.31
C GLY A 219 18.06 12.81 4.84
N THR A 220 16.82 12.84 5.32
CA THR A 220 16.50 12.74 6.74
C THR A 220 15.57 11.56 7.02
N GLY A 221 15.92 10.75 8.02
CA GLY A 221 15.12 9.58 8.41
C GLY A 221 14.52 9.70 9.79
N TYR A 222 13.23 9.41 9.93
CA TYR A 222 12.51 9.44 11.22
C TYR A 222 11.91 8.08 11.55
N HIS A 223 11.86 7.78 12.82
CA HIS A 223 11.22 6.60 13.37
C HIS A 223 10.23 7.01 14.44
N ILE A 224 8.96 6.80 14.21
CA ILE A 224 7.88 7.22 15.10
C ILE A 224 7.16 5.97 15.58
N THR A 225 7.33 5.68 16.88
CA THR A 225 6.74 4.50 17.51
C THR A 225 5.45 4.89 18.22
N GLY A 226 4.34 4.25 17.83
CA GLY A 226 3.02 4.46 18.41
C GLY A 226 1.94 3.74 17.63
N HIS A 227 0.75 3.67 18.22
CA HIS A 227 -0.42 3.10 17.56
C HIS A 227 -0.84 3.96 16.36
N HIS A 228 -1.10 3.32 15.23
CA HIS A 228 -1.49 4.02 13.99
C HIS A 228 -2.74 4.88 14.18
N GLU A 229 -3.69 4.42 14.99
CA GLU A 229 -4.95 5.11 15.31
C GLU A 229 -4.74 6.46 16.02
N LEU A 230 -3.55 6.66 16.60
CA LEU A 230 -3.15 7.93 17.21
C LEU A 230 -2.20 8.71 16.30
N MET A 231 -1.20 8.02 15.74
CA MET A 231 -0.12 8.68 15.00
C MET A 231 -0.55 9.21 13.64
N VAL A 232 -1.40 8.49 12.91
CA VAL A 232 -1.86 8.92 11.58
C VAL A 232 -2.81 10.12 11.68
N PRO A 233 -3.83 10.15 12.58
CA PRO A 233 -4.62 11.36 12.81
C PRO A 233 -3.79 12.56 13.30
N LEU A 234 -2.82 12.34 14.18
CA LEU A 234 -1.94 13.41 14.66
C LEU A 234 -1.09 13.99 13.53
N LEU A 235 -0.52 13.13 12.69
CA LEU A 235 0.21 13.56 11.48
C LEU A 235 -0.70 14.37 10.57
N ALA A 236 -1.93 13.88 10.32
CA ALA A 236 -2.88 14.56 9.46
C ALA A 236 -3.26 15.94 10.00
N TRP A 237 -3.60 16.01 11.29
CA TRP A 237 -3.92 17.28 11.94
C TRP A 237 -2.75 18.27 11.85
N THR A 238 -1.54 17.82 12.12
CA THR A 238 -0.33 18.67 12.06
C THR A 238 -0.10 19.21 10.65
N VAL A 239 -0.13 18.34 9.63
CA VAL A 239 0.10 18.73 8.23
C VAL A 239 -0.95 19.74 7.78
N LEU A 240 -2.24 19.48 8.05
CA LEU A 240 -3.31 20.36 7.64
C LEU A 240 -3.26 21.71 8.36
N SER A 241 -2.95 21.72 9.67
CA SER A 241 -2.80 22.96 10.43
C SER A 241 -1.66 23.84 9.90
N MET A 242 -0.55 23.25 9.49
CA MET A 242 0.56 23.98 8.89
C MET A 242 0.18 24.55 7.52
N MET A 243 -0.52 23.76 6.69
CA MET A 243 -0.96 24.22 5.35
C MET A 243 -2.01 25.36 5.43
N ASP A 244 -2.85 25.38 6.47
CA ASP A 244 -3.86 26.42 6.66
C ASP A 244 -3.26 27.67 7.34
N GLY A 245 -2.19 27.53 8.12
CA GLY A 245 -1.48 28.64 8.77
C GLY A 245 -0.60 29.46 7.83
N ASP A 246 -0.27 28.92 6.66
CA ASP A 246 0.49 29.61 5.61
C ASP A 246 -0.43 30.39 4.63
N ARG A 247 -1.73 30.43 4.88
CA ARG A 247 -2.71 31.20 4.10
C ARG A 247 -3.13 32.46 4.88
#